data_63db7674b3a7e10d5069356646a31101
#
_entry.id   63db7674b3a7e10d5069356646a31101
#
_cell.length_a   1.000
_cell.length_b   1.000
_cell.length_c   1.000
_cell.angle_alpha   90.00
_cell.angle_beta   90.00
_cell.angle_gamma   90.00
#
_symmetry.space_group_name_H-M   'P 1'
#
loop_
_entity.id
_entity.type
_entity.pdbx_description
1 polymer ?
#
loop_
_entity_poly.entity_id
_entity_poly.type
_entity_poly.pdbx_seq_one_letter_code
_entity_poly.pdbx_strand_id
1 'polypeptide(L)'
;MQYRKLGQTGIEVSVICLGTMTFGEQNNEADAHAQLDYALERGVNFIDTAEMYPVPPGRDTYTRTEQYIGSWLQKRGRRDDIVLASKIAGPSRGNDGQDYIRGGSRFTRAQIHAACDASLARLHTDYLDLYQLHWPERRVNYFGTLGLNNLDDPADLTPIAETVAALDELVQAGKIRSYGLSNETPWGVMTHLHESALSGKTRAVSVQNPYNLLNRSYEVGLAEISLREHIGLLAYSPLAFGLLSGKYRRLPWHQDWRIAKYSRFTRYTKPQGFAAVERYAAVAETAGISLAQLALAFVTSRPFVTSNIIGATSLEQLAENIASADITLSDDTLAAINAIHAEISNPCP
;
A
#
# COMPACT_ATOMS: atom_id res chain seq x y z
N MET A 1 1.10 -20.27 -4.03
CA MET A 1 0.86 -18.82 -4.28
C MET A 1 -0.04 -18.65 -5.49
N GLN A 2 -1.07 -17.80 -5.42
CA GLN A 2 -1.96 -17.45 -6.54
C GLN A 2 -1.52 -16.12 -7.15
N TYR A 3 -1.89 -15.90 -8.42
CA TYR A 3 -1.59 -14.67 -9.16
C TYR A 3 -2.85 -14.04 -9.74
N ARG A 4 -2.86 -12.71 -9.85
CA ARG A 4 -3.96 -11.93 -10.42
C ARG A 4 -3.42 -10.88 -11.38
N LYS A 5 -4.22 -10.53 -12.38
CA LYS A 5 -3.85 -9.44 -13.32
C LYS A 5 -3.85 -8.08 -12.63
N LEU A 6 -2.86 -7.29 -12.91
CA LEU A 6 -2.79 -5.89 -12.50
C LEU A 6 -3.62 -5.04 -13.47
N GLY A 7 -4.85 -4.75 -13.10
CA GLY A 7 -5.80 -4.06 -13.95
C GLY A 7 -6.05 -4.81 -15.27
N GLN A 8 -6.08 -4.06 -16.36
CA GLN A 8 -6.24 -4.59 -17.72
C GLN A 8 -4.89 -4.80 -18.44
N THR A 9 -3.79 -4.85 -17.70
CA THR A 9 -2.45 -5.10 -18.25
C THR A 9 -2.18 -6.60 -18.42
N GLY A 10 -1.10 -6.94 -19.13
CA GLY A 10 -0.56 -8.29 -19.17
C GLY A 10 0.30 -8.67 -17.95
N ILE A 11 0.40 -7.80 -16.93
CA ILE A 11 1.24 -8.01 -15.75
C ILE A 11 0.46 -8.86 -14.74
N GLU A 12 1.03 -9.99 -14.32
CA GLU A 12 0.49 -10.85 -13.27
C GLU A 12 1.27 -10.65 -11.96
N VAL A 13 0.55 -10.37 -10.88
CA VAL A 13 1.11 -10.16 -9.55
C VAL A 13 0.62 -11.23 -8.58
N SER A 14 1.47 -11.65 -7.66
CA SER A 14 1.09 -12.52 -6.56
C SER A 14 0.02 -11.86 -5.69
N VAL A 15 -0.93 -12.65 -5.16
CA VAL A 15 -1.99 -12.15 -4.28
C VAL A 15 -1.47 -11.57 -2.97
N ILE A 16 -0.20 -11.85 -2.64
CA ILE A 16 0.59 -11.21 -1.58
C ILE A 16 1.64 -10.34 -2.24
N CYS A 17 1.76 -9.09 -1.79
CA CYS A 17 2.80 -8.15 -2.17
C CYS A 17 3.71 -7.89 -0.98
N LEU A 18 5.03 -7.89 -1.17
CA LEU A 18 5.98 -7.51 -0.13
C LEU A 18 6.08 -5.98 -0.05
N GLY A 19 5.49 -5.40 1.01
CA GLY A 19 5.65 -4.00 1.36
C GLY A 19 6.95 -3.77 2.14
N THR A 20 7.71 -2.77 1.74
CA THR A 20 9.10 -2.58 2.18
C THR A 20 9.31 -1.37 3.11
N MET A 21 8.26 -0.74 3.61
CA MET A 21 8.33 0.51 4.37
C MET A 21 9.16 0.45 5.67
N THR A 22 9.54 -0.74 6.14
CA THR A 22 10.38 -0.94 7.32
C THR A 22 11.88 -0.98 7.01
N PHE A 23 12.25 -1.14 5.75
CA PHE A 23 13.64 -1.27 5.31
C PHE A 23 14.37 0.07 5.39
N GLY A 24 15.42 0.10 6.21
CA GLY A 24 16.18 1.32 6.48
C GLY A 24 15.80 2.07 7.76
N GLU A 25 14.78 1.55 8.50
CA GLU A 25 14.39 2.04 9.82
C GLU A 25 14.34 0.89 10.84
N GLN A 26 13.36 -0.02 10.73
CA GLN A 26 13.24 -1.18 11.62
C GLN A 26 14.10 -2.37 11.17
N ASN A 27 14.37 -2.46 9.88
CA ASN A 27 15.20 -3.50 9.29
C ASN A 27 16.43 -2.89 8.64
N ASN A 28 17.60 -3.46 8.87
CA ASN A 28 18.83 -3.10 8.17
C ASN A 28 18.86 -3.71 6.74
N GLU A 29 19.92 -3.43 5.99
CA GLU A 29 20.04 -3.89 4.61
C GLU A 29 20.11 -5.42 4.49
N ALA A 30 20.80 -6.09 5.41
CA ALA A 30 20.89 -7.55 5.41
C ALA A 30 19.52 -8.20 5.70
N ASP A 31 18.75 -7.64 6.64
CA ASP A 31 17.38 -8.08 6.93
C ASP A 31 16.47 -7.88 5.71
N ALA A 32 16.61 -6.74 5.04
CA ALA A 32 15.84 -6.41 3.84
C ALA A 32 16.11 -7.42 2.71
N HIS A 33 17.39 -7.72 2.43
CA HIS A 33 17.78 -8.70 1.42
C HIS A 33 17.25 -10.09 1.77
N ALA A 34 17.38 -10.52 3.04
CA ALA A 34 16.85 -11.82 3.48
C ALA A 34 15.33 -11.92 3.32
N GLN A 35 14.58 -10.84 3.58
CA GLN A 35 13.13 -10.82 3.37
C GLN A 35 12.76 -10.86 1.88
N LEU A 36 13.49 -10.16 1.02
CA LEU A 36 13.30 -10.18 -0.43
C LEU A 36 13.54 -11.57 -1.01
N ASP A 37 14.67 -12.21 -0.65
CA ASP A 37 15.00 -13.58 -1.09
C ASP A 37 13.94 -14.57 -0.59
N TYR A 38 13.59 -14.50 0.69
CA TYR A 38 12.58 -15.39 1.29
C TYR A 38 11.21 -15.28 0.63
N ALA A 39 10.75 -14.05 0.34
CA ALA A 39 9.47 -13.81 -0.31
C ALA A 39 9.45 -14.38 -1.73
N LEU A 40 10.52 -14.15 -2.48
CA LEU A 40 10.66 -14.61 -3.86
C LEU A 40 10.69 -16.14 -3.96
N GLU A 41 11.45 -16.82 -3.09
CA GLU A 41 11.48 -18.29 -2.99
C GLU A 41 10.11 -18.91 -2.75
N ARG A 42 9.16 -18.15 -2.20
CA ARG A 42 7.77 -18.57 -1.93
C ARG A 42 6.77 -18.08 -2.97
N GLY A 43 7.27 -17.58 -4.10
CA GLY A 43 6.46 -17.16 -5.24
C GLY A 43 5.81 -15.78 -5.09
N VAL A 44 6.25 -14.96 -4.12
CA VAL A 44 5.87 -13.53 -4.09
C VAL A 44 6.72 -12.81 -5.14
N ASN A 45 6.09 -12.40 -6.23
CA ASN A 45 6.77 -11.67 -7.31
C ASN A 45 6.56 -10.16 -7.26
N PHE A 46 5.72 -9.67 -6.36
CA PHE A 46 5.33 -8.26 -6.29
C PHE A 46 5.97 -7.57 -5.08
N ILE A 47 6.77 -6.52 -5.35
CA ILE A 47 7.50 -5.73 -4.35
C ILE A 47 7.01 -4.28 -4.45
N ASP A 48 6.57 -3.71 -3.33
CA ASP A 48 6.08 -2.33 -3.23
C ASP A 48 7.01 -1.48 -2.37
N THR A 49 7.53 -0.41 -2.94
CA THR A 49 8.35 0.60 -2.27
C THR A 49 7.85 2.02 -2.55
N ALA A 50 8.56 3.05 -2.11
CA ALA A 50 8.31 4.46 -2.41
C ALA A 50 9.56 5.31 -2.20
N GLU A 51 9.67 6.44 -2.92
CA GLU A 51 10.80 7.37 -2.75
C GLU A 51 10.93 7.92 -1.33
N MET A 52 9.80 8.12 -0.63
CA MET A 52 9.82 8.69 0.73
C MET A 52 10.15 7.66 1.82
N TYR A 53 10.19 6.36 1.51
CA TYR A 53 10.44 5.34 2.52
C TYR A 53 11.88 5.35 3.03
N PRO A 54 12.11 4.92 4.29
CA PRO A 54 11.23 4.20 5.21
C PRO A 54 10.19 5.05 5.95
N VAL A 55 9.32 4.38 6.70
CA VAL A 55 8.31 5.01 7.57
C VAL A 55 8.59 4.65 9.03
N PRO A 56 8.65 5.64 9.95
CA PRO A 56 8.39 7.08 9.77
C PRO A 56 9.35 7.77 8.82
N PRO A 57 8.85 8.68 7.94
CA PRO A 57 9.72 9.41 7.04
C PRO A 57 10.60 10.40 7.80
N GLY A 58 11.84 10.53 7.38
CA GLY A 58 12.81 11.45 7.94
C GLY A 58 13.89 11.82 6.93
N ARG A 59 14.43 13.05 7.04
CA ARG A 59 15.48 13.55 6.13
C ARG A 59 16.67 12.60 6.03
N ASP A 60 17.11 12.04 7.16
CA ASP A 60 18.31 11.21 7.24
C ASP A 60 18.10 9.78 6.69
N THR A 61 16.85 9.33 6.62
CA THR A 61 16.50 7.98 6.15
C THR A 61 15.84 7.98 4.78
N TYR A 62 15.48 9.15 4.27
CA TYR A 62 14.83 9.35 2.97
C TYR A 62 15.53 8.55 1.85
N THR A 63 14.73 7.85 1.07
CA THR A 63 15.15 6.98 -0.04
C THR A 63 15.89 5.70 0.30
N ARG A 64 16.23 5.46 1.57
CA ARG A 64 17.05 4.32 1.99
C ARG A 64 16.44 2.98 1.59
N THR A 65 15.12 2.88 1.61
CA THR A 65 14.41 1.65 1.20
C THR A 65 14.65 1.30 -0.27
N GLU A 66 14.56 2.27 -1.18
CA GLU A 66 14.87 2.05 -2.59
C GLU A 66 16.36 1.71 -2.80
N GLN A 67 17.26 2.32 -2.02
CA GLN A 67 18.70 1.97 -2.07
C GLN A 67 18.96 0.52 -1.68
N TYR A 68 18.30 -0.01 -0.63
CA TYR A 68 18.45 -1.40 -0.21
C TYR A 68 17.88 -2.38 -1.23
N ILE A 69 16.76 -2.05 -1.87
CA ILE A 69 16.21 -2.87 -2.96
C ILE A 69 17.14 -2.80 -4.17
N GLY A 70 17.69 -1.62 -4.49
CA GLY A 70 18.62 -1.43 -5.60
C GLY A 70 19.91 -2.24 -5.44
N SER A 71 20.52 -2.21 -4.25
CA SER A 71 21.72 -3.03 -3.97
C SER A 71 21.43 -4.53 -4.04
N TRP A 72 20.22 -4.96 -3.60
CA TRP A 72 19.78 -6.34 -3.77
C TRP A 72 19.63 -6.73 -5.25
N LEU A 73 19.01 -5.86 -6.09
CA LEU A 73 18.86 -6.10 -7.52
C LEU A 73 20.21 -6.21 -8.23
N GLN A 74 21.17 -5.33 -7.90
CA GLN A 74 22.52 -5.41 -8.43
C GLN A 74 23.22 -6.72 -8.05
N LYS A 75 23.14 -7.12 -6.79
CA LYS A 75 23.72 -8.37 -6.28
C LYS A 75 23.10 -9.59 -6.94
N ARG A 76 21.81 -9.56 -7.19
CA ARG A 76 21.06 -10.64 -7.80
C ARG A 76 21.33 -10.78 -9.30
N GLY A 77 21.60 -9.69 -10.01
CA GLY A 77 21.86 -9.65 -11.45
C GLY A 77 20.66 -10.05 -12.32
N ARG A 78 19.46 -10.12 -11.76
CA ARG A 78 18.23 -10.50 -12.46
C ARG A 78 17.05 -9.65 -11.98
N ARG A 79 16.18 -9.21 -12.92
CA ARG A 79 15.06 -8.28 -12.67
C ARG A 79 13.72 -8.74 -13.28
N ASP A 80 13.76 -9.61 -14.26
CA ASP A 80 12.66 -9.97 -15.17
C ASP A 80 11.56 -10.86 -14.55
N ASP A 81 11.82 -11.45 -13.38
CA ASP A 81 10.92 -12.34 -12.66
C ASP A 81 10.20 -11.67 -11.47
N ILE A 82 10.32 -10.35 -11.33
CA ILE A 82 9.63 -9.56 -10.31
C ILE A 82 8.83 -8.43 -10.94
N VAL A 83 7.76 -8.05 -10.26
CA VAL A 83 6.99 -6.84 -10.51
C VAL A 83 7.38 -5.83 -9.43
N LEU A 84 8.01 -4.73 -9.83
CA LEU A 84 8.50 -3.71 -8.91
C LEU A 84 7.66 -2.46 -9.02
N ALA A 85 7.08 -2.04 -7.88
CA ALA A 85 6.33 -0.81 -7.75
C ALA A 85 7.08 0.21 -6.89
N SER A 86 7.09 1.47 -7.34
CA SER A 86 7.49 2.60 -6.50
C SER A 86 6.46 3.73 -6.59
N LYS A 87 6.68 4.83 -5.83
CA LYS A 87 5.72 5.93 -5.73
C LYS A 87 6.45 7.26 -5.67
N ILE A 88 5.92 8.26 -6.42
CA ILE A 88 6.24 9.65 -6.15
C ILE A 88 5.53 10.09 -4.85
N ALA A 89 6.23 10.76 -3.95
CA ALA A 89 5.63 11.34 -2.76
C ALA A 89 4.53 12.35 -3.14
N GLY A 90 3.40 12.28 -2.46
CA GLY A 90 2.36 13.28 -2.61
C GLY A 90 2.84 14.65 -2.09
N PRO A 91 2.01 15.69 -2.26
CA PRO A 91 2.42 17.04 -1.92
C PRO A 91 2.69 17.19 -0.43
N SER A 92 3.75 17.95 -0.13
CA SER A 92 4.00 18.46 1.21
C SER A 92 2.95 19.50 1.56
N ARG A 93 2.28 19.34 2.70
CA ARG A 93 1.27 20.27 3.20
C ARG A 93 1.82 21.12 4.33
N GLY A 94 2.60 22.16 3.99
CA GLY A 94 3.10 23.10 4.97
C GLY A 94 4.12 22.51 5.93
N ASN A 95 3.87 22.54 7.25
CA ASN A 95 4.83 22.16 8.29
C ASN A 95 4.94 20.65 8.55
N ASP A 96 4.67 19.78 7.57
CA ASP A 96 4.82 18.33 7.72
C ASP A 96 6.29 17.84 7.71
N GLY A 97 7.24 18.77 7.52
CA GLY A 97 8.67 18.50 7.56
C GLY A 97 9.21 17.73 6.36
N GLN A 98 8.47 17.66 5.26
CA GLN A 98 8.88 16.94 4.04
C GLN A 98 9.39 17.86 2.92
N ASP A 99 9.76 19.09 3.23
CA ASP A 99 10.35 20.06 2.31
C ASP A 99 11.68 19.59 1.69
N TYR A 100 12.35 18.61 2.33
CA TYR A 100 13.56 17.99 1.80
C TYR A 100 13.30 17.15 0.52
N ILE A 101 12.04 16.80 0.24
CA ILE A 101 11.66 16.10 -0.99
C ILE A 101 11.44 17.15 -2.08
N ARG A 102 12.46 17.42 -2.89
CA ARG A 102 12.45 18.38 -4.02
C ARG A 102 11.94 19.80 -3.66
N GLY A 103 12.16 20.26 -2.44
CA GLY A 103 11.68 21.58 -2.00
C GLY A 103 10.17 21.65 -1.75
N GLY A 104 9.53 20.51 -1.57
CA GLY A 104 8.08 20.30 -1.50
C GLY A 104 7.61 19.50 -2.70
N SER A 105 7.12 18.28 -2.46
CA SER A 105 6.68 17.38 -3.53
C SER A 105 5.37 17.85 -4.14
N ARG A 106 5.27 17.76 -5.48
CA ARG A 106 4.09 18.10 -6.29
C ARG A 106 4.00 17.15 -7.48
N PHE A 107 2.83 17.10 -8.13
CA PHE A 107 2.61 16.27 -9.33
C PHE A 107 2.77 17.05 -10.64
N THR A 108 3.53 18.13 -10.61
CA THR A 108 3.91 18.82 -11.86
C THR A 108 4.73 17.88 -12.75
N ARG A 109 4.63 18.07 -14.07
CA ARG A 109 5.38 17.29 -15.07
C ARG A 109 6.86 17.17 -14.70
N ALA A 110 7.51 18.28 -14.35
CA ALA A 110 8.93 18.31 -14.01
C ALA A 110 9.24 17.45 -12.77
N GLN A 111 8.41 17.50 -11.72
CA GLN A 111 8.62 16.72 -10.51
C GLN A 111 8.33 15.23 -10.69
N ILE A 112 7.31 14.86 -11.48
CA ILE A 112 7.00 13.45 -11.80
C ILE A 112 8.18 12.82 -12.52
N HIS A 113 8.75 13.49 -13.55
CA HIS A 113 9.92 12.98 -14.27
C HIS A 113 11.14 12.88 -13.37
N ALA A 114 11.47 13.95 -12.62
CA ALA A 114 12.63 13.95 -11.72
C ALA A 114 12.53 12.87 -10.63
N ALA A 115 11.35 12.66 -10.06
CA ALA A 115 11.12 11.63 -9.05
C ALA A 115 11.29 10.22 -9.62
N CYS A 116 10.73 9.96 -10.81
CA CYS A 116 10.87 8.68 -11.48
C CYS A 116 12.33 8.37 -11.82
N ASP A 117 13.05 9.33 -12.43
CA ASP A 117 14.46 9.16 -12.79
C ASP A 117 15.34 8.89 -11.55
N ALA A 118 15.08 9.61 -10.46
CA ALA A 118 15.78 9.40 -9.21
C ALA A 118 15.48 8.02 -8.59
N SER A 119 14.22 7.54 -8.67
CA SER A 119 13.84 6.19 -8.20
C SER A 119 14.52 5.11 -9.05
N LEU A 120 14.52 5.23 -10.38
CA LEU A 120 15.21 4.30 -11.27
C LEU A 120 16.71 4.21 -10.98
N ALA A 121 17.35 5.36 -10.75
CA ALA A 121 18.76 5.43 -10.37
C ALA A 121 19.06 4.70 -9.05
N ARG A 122 18.25 4.92 -8.00
CA ARG A 122 18.41 4.26 -6.69
C ARG A 122 18.14 2.77 -6.73
N LEU A 123 17.16 2.35 -7.55
CA LEU A 123 16.78 0.95 -7.73
C LEU A 123 17.68 0.20 -8.71
N HIS A 124 18.61 0.88 -9.38
CA HIS A 124 19.50 0.31 -10.39
C HIS A 124 18.74 -0.48 -11.47
N THR A 125 17.67 0.11 -12.01
CA THR A 125 16.84 -0.48 -13.05
C THR A 125 16.42 0.58 -14.06
N ASP A 126 16.17 0.17 -15.29
CA ASP A 126 15.75 1.07 -16.37
C ASP A 126 14.26 1.29 -16.40
N TYR A 127 13.47 0.48 -15.69
CA TYR A 127 12.02 0.59 -15.66
C TYR A 127 11.39 0.14 -14.34
N LEU A 128 10.20 0.70 -14.05
CA LEU A 128 9.28 0.22 -13.02
C LEU A 128 8.08 -0.45 -13.69
N ASP A 129 7.56 -1.51 -13.10
CA ASP A 129 6.34 -2.14 -13.59
C ASP A 129 5.10 -1.32 -13.24
N LEU A 130 5.11 -0.72 -12.04
CA LEU A 130 4.05 0.14 -11.55
C LEU A 130 4.64 1.39 -10.87
N TYR A 131 4.24 2.58 -11.33
CA TYR A 131 4.60 3.83 -10.66
C TYR A 131 3.35 4.50 -10.10
N GLN A 132 3.36 4.90 -8.83
CA GLN A 132 2.14 5.31 -8.15
C GLN A 132 2.22 6.75 -7.65
N LEU A 133 1.07 7.44 -7.69
CA LEU A 133 0.86 8.71 -6.99
C LEU A 133 0.54 8.39 -5.53
N HIS A 134 1.43 8.77 -4.58
CA HIS A 134 1.38 8.25 -3.20
C HIS A 134 0.17 8.76 -2.41
N TRP A 135 -0.26 10.01 -2.59
CA TRP A 135 -1.53 10.60 -2.13
C TRP A 135 -1.88 11.83 -2.95
N PRO A 136 -3.18 12.20 -3.06
CA PRO A 136 -3.63 13.30 -3.91
C PRO A 136 -3.08 14.66 -3.49
N GLU A 137 -2.88 15.56 -4.47
CA GLU A 137 -2.55 16.97 -4.21
C GLU A 137 -3.73 17.74 -3.59
N ARG A 138 -4.93 17.45 -4.02
CA ARG A 138 -6.14 18.10 -3.51
C ARG A 138 -6.47 17.66 -2.09
N ARG A 139 -7.30 18.41 -1.40
CA ARG A 139 -7.77 18.08 -0.06
C ARG A 139 -8.77 16.92 -0.11
N VAL A 140 -8.45 15.81 0.52
CA VAL A 140 -9.27 14.60 0.60
C VAL A 140 -9.13 13.93 1.97
N ASN A 141 -10.02 12.98 2.24
CA ASN A 141 -9.89 12.09 3.39
C ASN A 141 -8.81 11.03 3.12
N TYR A 142 -7.71 11.06 3.87
CA TYR A 142 -6.68 10.02 3.89
C TYR A 142 -5.95 9.98 5.22
N PHE A 143 -5.19 8.92 5.45
CA PHE A 143 -4.35 8.69 6.65
C PHE A 143 -5.11 8.81 7.98
N GLY A 144 -6.38 8.38 8.02
CA GLY A 144 -7.21 8.39 9.22
C GLY A 144 -7.98 9.69 9.43
N THR A 145 -7.91 10.64 8.50
CA THR A 145 -8.75 11.84 8.50
C THR A 145 -10.07 11.54 7.81
N LEU A 146 -11.18 11.87 8.48
CA LEU A 146 -12.53 11.83 7.94
C LEU A 146 -13.20 13.20 8.03
N GLY A 147 -14.21 13.41 7.20
CA GLY A 147 -15.03 14.63 7.22
C GLY A 147 -14.45 15.73 6.35
N LEU A 148 -14.66 15.62 5.04
CA LEU A 148 -14.36 16.68 4.08
C LEU A 148 -15.47 17.75 4.17
N ASN A 149 -15.16 18.90 4.79
CA ASN A 149 -16.14 19.97 5.02
C ASN A 149 -16.03 21.13 4.00
N ASN A 150 -14.92 21.22 3.29
CA ASN A 150 -14.66 22.23 2.26
C ASN A 150 -13.67 21.72 1.21
N LEU A 151 -13.58 22.44 0.09
CA LEU A 151 -12.69 22.16 -1.03
C LEU A 151 -11.60 23.25 -1.13
N ASP A 152 -11.02 23.66 0.03
CA ASP A 152 -9.89 24.62 0.05
C ASP A 152 -8.63 23.95 -0.50
N ASP A 153 -8.63 23.76 -1.82
CA ASP A 153 -7.47 23.26 -2.55
C ASP A 153 -6.42 24.37 -2.71
N PRO A 154 -5.13 24.04 -2.80
CA PRO A 154 -4.09 25.01 -3.10
C PRO A 154 -4.37 25.71 -4.44
N ALA A 155 -4.13 27.02 -4.51
CA ALA A 155 -4.34 27.81 -5.73
C ALA A 155 -3.45 27.34 -6.90
N ASP A 156 -2.35 26.67 -6.60
CA ASP A 156 -1.37 26.13 -7.55
C ASP A 156 -1.52 24.62 -7.76
N LEU A 157 -2.70 24.04 -7.46
CA LEU A 157 -2.99 22.62 -7.63
C LEU A 157 -2.68 22.18 -9.08
N THR A 158 -1.92 21.11 -9.22
CA THR A 158 -1.67 20.50 -10.54
C THR A 158 -2.95 19.81 -11.05
N PRO A 159 -3.48 20.18 -12.20
CA PRO A 159 -4.65 19.52 -12.79
C PRO A 159 -4.39 18.02 -13.03
N ILE A 160 -5.40 17.18 -12.78
CA ILE A 160 -5.28 15.73 -13.02
C ILE A 160 -4.92 15.44 -14.49
N ALA A 161 -5.44 16.21 -15.45
CA ALA A 161 -5.10 16.07 -16.87
C ALA A 161 -3.59 16.23 -17.14
N GLU A 162 -2.91 17.18 -16.46
CA GLU A 162 -1.46 17.37 -16.59
C GLU A 162 -0.70 16.21 -15.94
N THR A 163 -1.17 15.72 -14.79
CA THR A 163 -0.62 14.56 -14.11
C THR A 163 -0.70 13.31 -14.99
N VAL A 164 -1.86 13.05 -15.60
CA VAL A 164 -2.07 11.95 -16.56
C VAL A 164 -1.14 12.09 -17.76
N ALA A 165 -0.98 13.30 -18.30
CA ALA A 165 -0.08 13.53 -19.43
C ALA A 165 1.39 13.24 -19.08
N ALA A 166 1.86 13.66 -17.91
CA ALA A 166 3.22 13.41 -17.46
C ALA A 166 3.50 11.91 -17.22
N LEU A 167 2.53 11.18 -16.67
CA LEU A 167 2.64 9.73 -16.46
C LEU A 167 2.62 8.97 -17.79
N ASP A 168 1.80 9.39 -18.74
CA ASP A 168 1.79 8.83 -20.10
C ASP A 168 3.13 9.01 -20.80
N GLU A 169 3.78 10.17 -20.67
CA GLU A 169 5.13 10.40 -21.20
C GLU A 169 6.15 9.41 -20.63
N LEU A 170 6.08 9.07 -19.33
CA LEU A 170 6.94 8.06 -18.73
C LEU A 170 6.67 6.65 -19.27
N VAL A 171 5.41 6.32 -19.57
CA VAL A 171 5.05 5.05 -20.22
C VAL A 171 5.61 4.99 -21.65
N GLN A 172 5.41 6.06 -22.44
CA GLN A 172 5.92 6.14 -23.82
C GLN A 172 7.46 6.10 -23.86
N ALA A 173 8.13 6.64 -22.85
CA ALA A 173 9.58 6.57 -22.71
C ALA A 173 10.08 5.20 -22.21
N GLY A 174 9.20 4.26 -21.87
CA GLY A 174 9.54 2.94 -21.35
C GLY A 174 10.10 2.93 -19.93
N LYS A 175 10.04 4.07 -19.21
CA LYS A 175 10.50 4.19 -17.82
C LYS A 175 9.55 3.55 -16.81
N ILE A 176 8.26 3.51 -17.13
CA ILE A 176 7.25 2.79 -16.36
C ILE A 176 6.38 1.96 -17.31
N ARG A 177 5.94 0.79 -16.87
CA ARG A 177 5.02 -0.04 -17.68
C ARG A 177 3.56 0.35 -17.48
N SER A 178 3.23 0.83 -16.28
CA SER A 178 1.88 1.26 -15.89
C SER A 178 1.94 2.23 -14.72
N TYR A 179 0.84 2.94 -14.47
CA TYR A 179 0.73 3.76 -13.27
C TYR A 179 -0.50 3.41 -12.44
N GLY A 180 -0.44 3.71 -11.14
CA GLY A 180 -1.49 3.51 -10.16
C GLY A 180 -1.71 4.75 -9.28
N LEU A 181 -2.81 4.70 -8.54
CA LEU A 181 -3.23 5.73 -7.59
C LEU A 181 -3.08 5.20 -6.17
N SER A 182 -2.83 6.06 -5.20
CA SER A 182 -2.81 5.66 -3.79
C SER A 182 -3.49 6.71 -2.91
N ASN A 183 -4.14 6.26 -1.84
CA ASN A 183 -4.94 7.11 -0.94
C ASN A 183 -5.99 7.95 -1.69
N GLU A 184 -6.52 7.37 -2.77
CA GLU A 184 -7.42 8.07 -3.68
C GLU A 184 -8.89 7.82 -3.31
N THR A 185 -9.74 8.76 -3.68
CA THR A 185 -11.19 8.76 -3.46
C THR A 185 -11.93 8.27 -4.70
N PRO A 186 -13.23 7.87 -4.59
CA PRO A 186 -14.04 7.53 -5.75
C PRO A 186 -14.04 8.61 -6.84
N TRP A 187 -14.18 9.89 -6.45
CA TRP A 187 -14.16 11.00 -7.37
C TRP A 187 -12.82 11.08 -8.13
N GLY A 188 -11.71 11.00 -7.41
CA GLY A 188 -10.39 11.12 -8.03
C GLY A 188 -10.06 9.95 -8.95
N VAL A 189 -10.40 8.71 -8.56
CA VAL A 189 -10.24 7.54 -9.43
C VAL A 189 -11.00 7.75 -10.73
N MET A 190 -12.29 8.10 -10.67
CA MET A 190 -13.12 8.31 -11.86
C MET A 190 -12.63 9.49 -12.71
N THR A 191 -12.11 10.56 -12.08
CA THR A 191 -11.54 11.69 -12.82
C THR A 191 -10.27 11.28 -13.58
N HIS A 192 -9.34 10.54 -12.95
CA HIS A 192 -8.15 10.00 -13.64
C HIS A 192 -8.54 9.12 -14.84
N LEU A 193 -9.52 8.24 -14.67
CA LEU A 193 -10.01 7.36 -15.74
C LEU A 193 -10.65 8.15 -16.87
N HIS A 194 -11.44 9.17 -16.53
CA HIS A 194 -12.10 10.07 -17.50
C HIS A 194 -11.08 10.88 -18.30
N GLU A 195 -10.11 11.51 -17.64
CA GLU A 195 -9.05 12.27 -18.31
C GLU A 195 -8.20 11.40 -19.24
N SER A 196 -7.89 10.17 -18.82
CA SER A 196 -7.21 9.20 -19.68
C SER A 196 -8.03 8.87 -20.94
N ALA A 197 -9.33 8.61 -20.77
CA ALA A 197 -10.22 8.29 -21.88
C ALA A 197 -10.40 9.47 -22.85
N LEU A 198 -10.59 10.69 -22.33
CA LEU A 198 -10.75 11.90 -23.17
C LEU A 198 -9.49 12.22 -23.98
N SER A 199 -8.32 12.01 -23.40
CA SER A 199 -7.04 12.34 -24.03
C SER A 199 -6.42 11.19 -24.82
N GLY A 200 -6.99 9.98 -24.75
CA GLY A 200 -6.40 8.76 -25.35
C GLY A 200 -5.08 8.33 -24.71
N LYS A 201 -4.82 8.74 -23.47
CA LYS A 201 -3.57 8.46 -22.74
C LYS A 201 -3.68 7.22 -21.88
N THR A 202 -2.51 6.78 -21.36
CA THR A 202 -2.40 5.62 -20.45
C THR A 202 -3.36 5.74 -19.28
N ARG A 203 -4.05 4.64 -18.98
CA ARG A 203 -5.04 4.52 -17.91
C ARG A 203 -4.37 4.05 -16.60
N ALA A 204 -4.86 4.55 -15.46
CA ALA A 204 -4.50 3.99 -14.15
C ALA A 204 -4.96 2.53 -14.03
N VAL A 205 -4.13 1.67 -13.43
CA VAL A 205 -4.36 0.21 -13.38
C VAL A 205 -4.67 -0.32 -11.98
N SER A 206 -4.41 0.46 -10.94
CA SER A 206 -4.62 0.06 -9.55
C SER A 206 -4.90 1.25 -8.63
N VAL A 207 -5.54 0.94 -7.49
CA VAL A 207 -5.68 1.87 -6.36
C VAL A 207 -5.03 1.23 -5.14
N GLN A 208 -4.08 1.91 -4.49
CA GLN A 208 -3.45 1.44 -3.26
C GLN A 208 -4.04 2.20 -2.07
N ASN A 209 -4.98 1.59 -1.35
CA ASN A 209 -5.68 2.20 -0.22
C ASN A 209 -5.68 1.28 1.01
N PRO A 210 -5.92 1.82 2.23
CA PRO A 210 -6.03 0.99 3.43
C PRO A 210 -7.27 0.09 3.35
N TYR A 211 -7.09 -1.18 3.69
CA TYR A 211 -8.21 -2.11 3.81
C TYR A 211 -7.86 -3.24 4.78
N ASN A 212 -8.69 -3.43 5.80
CA ASN A 212 -8.54 -4.48 6.81
C ASN A 212 -9.84 -4.63 7.62
N LEU A 213 -9.88 -5.58 8.56
CA LEU A 213 -11.05 -5.86 9.40
C LEU A 213 -11.54 -4.65 10.25
N LEU A 214 -10.67 -3.66 10.52
CA LEU A 214 -11.02 -2.46 11.29
C LEU A 214 -11.35 -1.25 10.39
N ASN A 215 -11.09 -1.37 9.08
CA ASN A 215 -11.36 -0.34 8.09
C ASN A 215 -11.79 -0.98 6.77
N ARG A 216 -13.08 -1.07 6.55
CA ARG A 216 -13.71 -1.57 5.33
C ARG A 216 -14.35 -0.45 4.49
N SER A 217 -13.96 0.80 4.72
CA SER A 217 -14.53 1.97 4.03
C SER A 217 -14.37 1.92 2.50
N TYR A 218 -13.38 1.17 2.00
CA TYR A 218 -13.20 0.90 0.56
C TYR A 218 -14.44 0.25 -0.08
N GLU A 219 -15.18 -0.56 0.66
CA GLU A 219 -16.37 -1.27 0.19
C GLU A 219 -17.54 -0.32 -0.16
N VAL A 220 -17.55 0.91 0.40
CA VAL A 220 -18.67 1.83 0.25
C VAL A 220 -18.79 2.42 -1.17
N GLY A 221 -17.66 2.61 -1.85
CA GLY A 221 -17.70 3.19 -3.21
C GLY A 221 -16.62 2.67 -4.14
N LEU A 222 -15.37 2.55 -3.63
CA LEU A 222 -14.23 2.15 -4.46
C LEU A 222 -14.28 0.69 -4.90
N ALA A 223 -14.90 -0.20 -4.12
CA ALA A 223 -15.02 -1.61 -4.50
C ALA A 223 -15.83 -1.80 -5.78
N GLU A 224 -16.93 -1.08 -5.94
CA GLU A 224 -17.74 -1.11 -7.18
C GLU A 224 -16.92 -0.60 -8.37
N ILE A 225 -16.22 0.53 -8.22
CA ILE A 225 -15.35 1.08 -9.25
C ILE A 225 -14.27 0.06 -9.62
N SER A 226 -13.63 -0.56 -8.63
CA SER A 226 -12.59 -1.58 -8.88
C SER A 226 -13.09 -2.73 -9.74
N LEU A 227 -14.29 -3.22 -9.47
CA LEU A 227 -14.89 -4.34 -10.22
C LEU A 227 -15.35 -3.93 -11.62
N ARG A 228 -16.01 -2.78 -11.77
CA ARG A 228 -16.55 -2.32 -13.06
C ARG A 228 -15.47 -1.81 -13.99
N GLU A 229 -14.50 -1.08 -13.43
CA GLU A 229 -13.46 -0.43 -14.20
C GLU A 229 -12.17 -1.29 -14.29
N HIS A 230 -12.14 -2.48 -13.68
CA HIS A 230 -10.97 -3.35 -13.63
C HIS A 230 -9.70 -2.61 -13.11
N ILE A 231 -9.88 -1.78 -12.08
CA ILE A 231 -8.83 -1.07 -11.37
C ILE A 231 -8.76 -1.59 -9.93
N GLY A 232 -8.05 -2.70 -9.73
CA GLY A 232 -8.10 -3.44 -8.47
C GLY A 232 -7.37 -2.76 -7.31
N LEU A 233 -7.76 -3.15 -6.09
CA LEU A 233 -7.14 -2.67 -4.85
C LEU A 233 -5.81 -3.39 -4.58
N LEU A 234 -4.78 -2.60 -4.31
CA LEU A 234 -3.56 -3.00 -3.61
C LEU A 234 -3.78 -2.63 -2.14
N ALA A 235 -4.17 -3.60 -1.31
CA ALA A 235 -4.59 -3.34 0.06
C ALA A 235 -3.39 -3.14 0.99
N TYR A 236 -3.19 -1.95 1.53
CA TYR A 236 -2.15 -1.72 2.52
C TYR A 236 -2.67 -1.72 3.96
N SER A 237 -1.78 -1.93 4.94
CA SER A 237 -2.09 -2.08 6.37
C SER A 237 -3.12 -3.18 6.68
N PRO A 238 -3.05 -4.37 6.08
CA PRO A 238 -4.02 -5.43 6.32
C PRO A 238 -4.03 -5.90 7.78
N LEU A 239 -2.93 -5.73 8.51
CA LEU A 239 -2.81 -6.01 9.94
C LEU A 239 -3.00 -4.77 10.84
N ALA A 240 -3.53 -3.63 10.32
CA ALA A 240 -3.83 -2.44 11.10
C ALA A 240 -2.65 -2.01 12.00
N PHE A 241 -1.47 -1.75 11.41
CA PHE A 241 -0.21 -1.46 12.11
C PHE A 241 0.24 -2.55 13.10
N GLY A 242 -0.24 -3.78 12.93
CA GLY A 242 0.03 -4.93 13.77
C GLY A 242 -1.00 -5.18 14.88
N LEU A 243 -2.05 -4.37 14.98
CA LEU A 243 -3.11 -4.62 15.97
C LEU A 243 -3.81 -5.96 15.71
N LEU A 244 -4.08 -6.27 14.45
CA LEU A 244 -4.67 -7.54 14.01
C LEU A 244 -3.69 -8.74 13.98
N SER A 245 -2.44 -8.56 14.43
CA SER A 245 -1.55 -9.70 14.73
C SER A 245 -1.82 -10.31 16.11
N GLY A 246 -2.63 -9.66 16.93
CA GLY A 246 -2.94 -10.11 18.29
C GLY A 246 -1.92 -9.74 19.37
N LYS A 247 -0.72 -9.27 19.00
CA LYS A 247 0.36 -8.98 19.96
C LYS A 247 0.02 -7.86 20.96
N TYR A 248 -0.89 -6.95 20.59
CA TYR A 248 -1.31 -5.84 21.45
C TYR A 248 -2.48 -6.17 22.39
N ARG A 249 -2.98 -7.41 22.38
CA ARG A 249 -4.10 -7.83 23.24
C ARG A 249 -3.73 -7.90 24.72
N ARG A 250 -2.43 -8.00 25.05
CA ARG A 250 -1.94 -8.11 26.45
C ARG A 250 -0.87 -7.07 26.72
N LEU A 251 -0.92 -6.50 27.93
CA LEU A 251 0.12 -5.61 28.47
C LEU A 251 1.17 -6.41 29.26
N PRO A 252 2.40 -5.90 29.39
CA PRO A 252 2.93 -4.68 28.75
C PRO A 252 3.26 -4.89 27.27
N TRP A 253 3.13 -3.85 26.44
CA TRP A 253 3.58 -3.93 25.06
C TRP A 253 5.10 -3.80 24.96
N HIS A 254 5.69 -4.58 24.06
CA HIS A 254 7.12 -4.47 23.81
C HIS A 254 7.43 -3.10 23.17
N GLN A 255 8.47 -2.42 23.67
CA GLN A 255 8.83 -1.07 23.26
C GLN A 255 9.15 -0.91 21.77
N ASP A 256 9.65 -1.97 21.11
CA ASP A 256 9.98 -1.97 19.68
C ASP A 256 8.79 -2.26 18.77
N TRP A 257 7.62 -2.58 19.32
CA TRP A 257 6.43 -2.74 18.51
C TRP A 257 5.95 -1.38 17.98
N ARG A 258 5.54 -1.33 16.71
CA ARG A 258 5.27 -0.09 15.98
C ARG A 258 4.41 0.93 16.74
N ILE A 259 3.29 0.51 17.32
CA ILE A 259 2.37 1.42 18.04
C ILE A 259 3.00 1.91 19.35
N ALA A 260 3.80 1.10 20.03
CA ALA A 260 4.51 1.50 21.24
C ALA A 260 5.71 2.40 20.92
N LYS A 261 6.47 2.06 19.86
CA LYS A 261 7.68 2.78 19.45
C LYS A 261 7.41 4.17 18.88
N TYR A 262 6.32 4.33 18.12
CA TYR A 262 6.07 5.58 17.39
C TYR A 262 4.69 6.15 17.74
N SER A 263 4.64 7.23 18.50
CA SER A 263 3.41 7.89 18.96
C SER A 263 2.49 8.40 17.83
N ARG A 264 3.03 8.58 16.61
CA ARG A 264 2.24 9.03 15.45
C ARG A 264 1.26 7.98 14.91
N PHE A 265 1.43 6.70 15.23
CA PHE A 265 0.57 5.62 14.71
C PHE A 265 -0.69 5.42 15.54
N THR A 266 -1.58 6.41 15.52
CA THR A 266 -2.80 6.42 16.34
C THR A 266 -4.06 5.95 15.61
N ARG A 267 -4.03 5.82 14.26
CA ARG A 267 -5.22 5.48 13.47
C ARG A 267 -6.00 4.29 14.03
N TYR A 268 -5.30 3.22 14.41
CA TYR A 268 -5.90 1.95 14.84
C TYR A 268 -5.99 1.78 16.36
N THR A 269 -5.62 2.78 17.17
CA THR A 269 -5.60 2.67 18.63
C THR A 269 -6.87 3.21 19.31
N LYS A 270 -7.98 3.26 18.58
CA LYS A 270 -9.27 3.67 19.10
C LYS A 270 -9.89 2.55 19.97
N PRO A 271 -10.63 2.88 21.07
CA PRO A 271 -11.24 1.86 21.94
C PRO A 271 -12.09 0.82 21.19
N GLN A 272 -12.90 1.26 20.21
CA GLN A 272 -13.72 0.37 19.39
C GLN A 272 -12.88 -0.56 18.51
N GLY A 273 -11.68 -0.12 18.12
CA GLY A 273 -10.71 -0.96 17.39
C GLY A 273 -10.24 -2.12 18.26
N PHE A 274 -9.86 -1.88 19.51
CA PHE A 274 -9.48 -2.95 20.45
C PHE A 274 -10.64 -3.90 20.74
N ALA A 275 -11.86 -3.37 20.96
CA ALA A 275 -13.05 -4.19 21.17
C ALA A 275 -13.34 -5.12 19.97
N ALA A 276 -13.21 -4.60 18.75
CA ALA A 276 -13.38 -5.40 17.54
C ALA A 276 -12.29 -6.48 17.40
N VAL A 277 -11.04 -6.16 17.75
CA VAL A 277 -9.92 -7.12 17.71
C VAL A 277 -10.18 -8.34 18.60
N GLU A 278 -10.70 -8.14 19.84
CA GLU A 278 -11.04 -9.27 20.73
C GLU A 278 -12.09 -10.19 20.10
N ARG A 279 -13.09 -9.62 19.44
CA ARG A 279 -14.14 -10.40 18.78
C ARG A 279 -13.58 -11.15 17.55
N TYR A 280 -12.74 -10.50 16.71
CA TYR A 280 -12.10 -11.18 15.59
C TYR A 280 -11.13 -12.28 16.04
N ALA A 281 -10.45 -12.10 17.20
CA ALA A 281 -9.61 -13.14 17.77
C ALA A 281 -10.41 -14.41 18.14
N ALA A 282 -11.61 -14.25 18.71
CA ALA A 282 -12.48 -15.39 18.99
C ALA A 282 -12.94 -16.12 17.71
N VAL A 283 -13.20 -15.39 16.62
CA VAL A 283 -13.50 -16.00 15.30
C VAL A 283 -12.29 -16.78 14.77
N ALA A 284 -11.08 -16.22 14.88
CA ALA A 284 -9.85 -16.90 14.46
C ALA A 284 -9.60 -18.19 15.26
N GLU A 285 -9.78 -18.14 16.60
CA GLU A 285 -9.68 -19.31 17.48
C GLU A 285 -10.68 -20.39 17.07
N THR A 286 -11.94 -20.04 16.77
CA THR A 286 -12.96 -20.97 16.30
C THR A 286 -12.60 -21.58 14.93
N ALA A 287 -11.98 -20.79 14.05
CA ALA A 287 -11.52 -21.25 12.73
C ALA A 287 -10.20 -22.05 12.80
N GLY A 288 -9.54 -22.14 13.96
CA GLY A 288 -8.27 -22.87 14.13
C GLY A 288 -7.07 -22.20 13.46
N ILE A 289 -7.10 -20.89 13.27
CA ILE A 289 -6.03 -20.09 12.64
C ILE A 289 -5.63 -18.91 13.52
N SER A 290 -4.47 -18.31 13.25
CA SER A 290 -4.09 -17.09 13.97
C SER A 290 -4.94 -15.89 13.55
N LEU A 291 -5.03 -14.86 14.42
CA LEU A 291 -5.72 -13.62 14.09
C LEU A 291 -5.07 -12.90 12.88
N ALA A 292 -3.73 -12.98 12.77
CA ALA A 292 -3.02 -12.44 11.61
C ALA A 292 -3.45 -13.16 10.32
N GLN A 293 -3.51 -14.48 10.34
CA GLN A 293 -3.96 -15.29 9.22
C GLN A 293 -5.41 -15.00 8.84
N LEU A 294 -6.31 -14.89 9.84
CA LEU A 294 -7.71 -14.51 9.60
C LEU A 294 -7.80 -13.15 8.89
N ALA A 295 -7.10 -12.14 9.39
CA ALA A 295 -7.13 -10.79 8.85
C ALA A 295 -6.57 -10.73 7.42
N LEU A 296 -5.46 -11.41 7.15
CA LEU A 296 -4.83 -11.44 5.83
C LEU A 296 -5.67 -12.24 4.82
N ALA A 297 -6.16 -13.43 5.20
CA ALA A 297 -7.01 -14.25 4.34
C ALA A 297 -8.33 -13.53 4.01
N PHE A 298 -8.92 -12.79 4.96
CA PHE A 298 -10.09 -11.96 4.70
C PHE A 298 -9.81 -10.92 3.62
N VAL A 299 -8.74 -10.16 3.71
CA VAL A 299 -8.37 -9.15 2.71
C VAL A 299 -8.14 -9.80 1.34
N THR A 300 -7.35 -10.86 1.30
CA THR A 300 -6.98 -11.57 0.06
C THR A 300 -8.21 -12.20 -0.62
N SER A 301 -9.23 -12.61 0.15
CA SER A 301 -10.45 -13.23 -0.40
C SER A 301 -11.40 -12.26 -1.12
N ARG A 302 -11.20 -10.95 -1.00
CA ARG A 302 -12.12 -9.97 -1.60
C ARG A 302 -11.93 -9.87 -3.12
N PRO A 303 -13.01 -9.88 -3.91
CA PRO A 303 -12.92 -9.91 -5.38
C PRO A 303 -12.34 -8.63 -6.00
N PHE A 304 -12.42 -7.50 -5.28
CA PHE A 304 -11.84 -6.22 -5.70
C PHE A 304 -10.36 -6.05 -5.29
N VAL A 305 -9.79 -6.97 -4.50
CA VAL A 305 -8.38 -6.92 -4.09
C VAL A 305 -7.53 -7.64 -5.13
N THR A 306 -6.60 -6.93 -5.75
CA THR A 306 -5.60 -7.51 -6.65
C THR A 306 -4.47 -8.15 -5.87
N SER A 307 -3.91 -7.43 -4.89
CA SER A 307 -2.83 -7.92 -4.06
C SER A 307 -2.89 -7.31 -2.66
N ASN A 308 -2.51 -8.10 -1.67
CA ASN A 308 -2.49 -7.75 -0.25
C ASN A 308 -1.05 -7.38 0.15
N ILE A 309 -0.80 -6.10 0.44
CA ILE A 309 0.54 -5.60 0.78
C ILE A 309 0.83 -5.90 2.25
N ILE A 310 1.63 -6.91 2.47
CA ILE A 310 2.09 -7.30 3.80
C ILE A 310 3.40 -6.59 4.17
N GLY A 311 3.65 -6.45 5.47
CA GLY A 311 4.93 -6.00 6.01
C GLY A 311 5.35 -6.87 7.18
N ALA A 312 6.64 -7.07 7.34
CA ALA A 312 7.22 -7.83 8.43
C ALA A 312 8.49 -7.16 8.96
N THR A 313 8.84 -7.44 10.22
CA THR A 313 10.13 -7.04 10.81
C THR A 313 11.02 -8.25 11.12
N SER A 314 10.50 -9.47 10.88
CA SER A 314 11.26 -10.71 10.99
C SER A 314 10.81 -11.73 9.92
N LEU A 315 11.64 -12.73 9.65
CA LEU A 315 11.32 -13.81 8.69
C LEU A 315 10.15 -14.68 9.16
N GLU A 316 9.99 -14.88 10.48
CA GLU A 316 8.88 -15.64 11.06
C GLU A 316 7.53 -14.94 10.76
N GLN A 317 7.46 -13.62 10.97
CA GLN A 317 6.28 -12.82 10.61
C GLN A 317 6.01 -12.88 9.11
N LEU A 318 7.05 -12.78 8.29
CA LEU A 318 6.94 -12.86 6.85
C LEU A 318 6.41 -14.22 6.40
N ALA A 319 6.91 -15.30 7.00
CA ALA A 319 6.46 -16.68 6.74
C ALA A 319 4.97 -16.85 7.05
N GLU A 320 4.52 -16.42 8.22
CA GLU A 320 3.12 -16.47 8.63
C GLU A 320 2.23 -15.65 7.67
N ASN A 321 2.67 -14.45 7.32
CA ASN A 321 1.93 -13.57 6.42
C ASN A 321 1.79 -14.18 5.01
N ILE A 322 2.85 -14.75 4.45
CA ILE A 322 2.81 -15.39 3.13
C ILE A 322 1.92 -16.64 3.15
N ALA A 323 1.99 -17.45 4.21
CA ALA A 323 1.17 -18.65 4.35
C ALA A 323 -0.34 -18.36 4.37
N SER A 324 -0.75 -17.13 4.71
CA SER A 324 -2.16 -16.72 4.66
C SER A 324 -2.78 -16.80 3.25
N ALA A 325 -1.96 -16.79 2.19
CA ALA A 325 -2.42 -16.90 0.81
C ALA A 325 -3.05 -18.27 0.47
N ASP A 326 -2.76 -19.29 1.27
CA ASP A 326 -3.26 -20.64 1.06
C ASP A 326 -4.49 -20.95 1.94
N ILE A 327 -4.95 -19.95 2.74
CA ILE A 327 -6.12 -20.10 3.63
C ILE A 327 -7.39 -19.66 2.89
N THR A 328 -8.35 -20.58 2.85
CA THR A 328 -9.73 -20.29 2.41
C THR A 328 -10.64 -20.22 3.64
N LEU A 329 -11.26 -19.06 3.85
CA LEU A 329 -12.22 -18.87 4.94
C LEU A 329 -13.56 -19.52 4.58
N SER A 330 -14.17 -20.24 5.53
CA SER A 330 -15.50 -20.80 5.35
C SER A 330 -16.58 -19.70 5.33
N ASP A 331 -17.76 -20.03 4.78
CA ASP A 331 -18.90 -19.12 4.77
C ASP A 331 -19.32 -18.73 6.21
N ASP A 332 -19.28 -19.67 7.16
CA ASP A 332 -19.55 -19.38 8.57
C ASP A 332 -18.55 -18.40 9.18
N THR A 333 -17.27 -18.55 8.85
CA THR A 333 -16.22 -17.60 9.30
C THR A 333 -16.46 -16.21 8.70
N LEU A 334 -16.80 -16.13 7.41
CA LEU A 334 -17.11 -14.86 6.74
C LEU A 334 -18.40 -14.23 7.31
N ALA A 335 -19.40 -15.02 7.61
CA ALA A 335 -20.64 -14.56 8.27
C ALA A 335 -20.36 -13.98 9.67
N ALA A 336 -19.53 -14.67 10.47
CA ALA A 336 -19.11 -14.18 11.80
C ALA A 336 -18.32 -12.86 11.70
N ILE A 337 -17.40 -12.73 10.74
CA ILE A 337 -16.69 -11.47 10.46
C ILE A 337 -17.66 -10.36 10.10
N ASN A 338 -18.63 -10.63 9.24
CA ASN A 338 -19.62 -9.64 8.80
C ASN A 338 -20.56 -9.23 9.93
N ALA A 339 -20.95 -10.15 10.83
CA ALA A 339 -21.75 -9.82 12.01
C ALA A 339 -21.02 -8.85 12.94
N ILE A 340 -19.72 -9.04 13.17
CA ILE A 340 -18.91 -8.10 13.97
C ILE A 340 -18.86 -6.73 13.29
N HIS A 341 -18.65 -6.68 11.97
CA HIS A 341 -18.61 -5.44 11.23
C HIS A 341 -19.94 -4.68 11.23
N ALA A 342 -21.06 -5.40 11.20
CA ALA A 342 -22.40 -4.78 11.28
C ALA A 342 -22.62 -4.04 12.61
N GLU A 343 -22.09 -4.57 13.72
CA GLU A 343 -22.20 -3.96 15.03
C GLU A 343 -21.14 -2.88 15.28
N ILE A 344 -19.91 -3.08 14.82
CA ILE A 344 -18.76 -2.18 15.00
C ILE A 344 -18.21 -1.81 13.61
N SER A 345 -18.95 -0.98 12.87
CA SER A 345 -18.61 -0.60 11.51
C SER A 345 -17.42 0.37 11.47
N ASN A 346 -16.37 0.00 10.72
CA ASN A 346 -15.19 0.84 10.47
C ASN A 346 -14.65 1.55 11.73
N PRO A 347 -14.28 0.84 12.79
CA PRO A 347 -13.86 1.48 14.04
C PRO A 347 -12.59 2.35 13.88
N CYS A 348 -11.83 2.13 12.83
CA CYS A 348 -10.54 2.78 12.59
C CYS A 348 -10.33 3.16 11.11
N PRO A 349 -11.18 3.99 10.54
CA PRO A 349 -11.12 4.39 9.13
C PRO A 349 -9.93 5.29 8.81
#